data_f19afc18dc87246957d93af3d341e0ad
#
_entry.id   f19afc18dc87246957d93af3d341e0ad
#
_cell.length_a   1.000
_cell.length_b   1.000
_cell.length_c   1.000
_cell.angle_alpha   90.00
_cell.angle_beta   90.00
_cell.angle_gamma   90.00
#
_symmetry.space_group_name_H-M   'P 1'
#
loop_
_entity.id
_entity.type
_entity.pdbx_description
1 polymer ?
#
loop_
_entity_poly.entity_id
_entity_poly.type
_entity_poly.pdbx_seq_one_letter_code
_entity_poly.pdbx_strand_id
1 'polypeptide(L)'
;MAKLQAAGAQIYVCAKNAAGGLNWTFREPVAALLEEGKTVGRHFVGPTWEFVDGSRVEGEVVTKAPGKTAKDIPWLKLSVKESPKSGLVAGATSILRIDTKGGVFEGACDNEGELHSEPYAATYVFVK
;
A
#
# COMPACT_ATOMS: atom_id res chain seq x y z
N MET A 1 17.82 9.07 0.67
CA MET A 1 16.41 8.76 0.89
C MET A 1 15.71 8.57 -0.43
N ALA A 2 14.93 7.55 -0.54
CA ALA A 2 14.15 7.31 -1.75
C ALA A 2 12.73 7.82 -1.56
N LYS A 3 12.21 8.51 -2.56
CA LYS A 3 10.85 9.03 -2.60
C LYS A 3 10.23 8.53 -3.88
N LEU A 4 9.24 7.66 -3.76
CA LEU A 4 8.66 6.96 -4.90
C LEU A 4 7.17 7.25 -5.01
N GLN A 5 6.68 7.35 -6.23
CA GLN A 5 5.26 7.46 -6.50
C GLN A 5 4.69 6.05 -6.67
N ALA A 6 3.52 5.81 -6.11
CA ALA A 6 2.79 4.57 -6.33
C ALA A 6 1.53 4.87 -7.13
N ALA A 7 1.26 4.03 -8.11
CA ALA A 7 0.05 4.11 -8.91
C ALA A 7 -0.49 2.69 -9.11
N GLY A 8 -1.73 2.47 -8.69
CA GLY A 8 -2.32 1.14 -8.77
C GLY A 8 -3.69 1.10 -8.14
N ALA A 9 -3.95 0.06 -7.37
CA ALA A 9 -5.25 -0.17 -6.76
C ALA A 9 -5.11 -0.81 -5.39
N GLN A 10 -6.10 -0.54 -4.54
CA GLN A 10 -6.37 -1.32 -3.35
C GLN A 10 -7.39 -2.38 -3.74
N ILE A 11 -7.06 -3.65 -3.51
CA ILE A 11 -7.93 -4.77 -3.86
C ILE A 11 -8.76 -5.12 -2.65
N TYR A 12 -10.07 -5.18 -2.85
CA TYR A 12 -11.04 -5.57 -1.83
C TYR A 12 -11.69 -6.89 -2.21
N VAL A 13 -12.09 -7.65 -1.22
CA VAL A 13 -12.83 -8.90 -1.41
C VAL A 13 -14.16 -8.81 -0.67
N CYS A 14 -15.20 -9.34 -1.27
CA CYS A 14 -16.49 -9.48 -0.62
C CYS A 14 -16.42 -10.62 0.37
N ALA A 15 -16.51 -10.32 1.65
CA ALA A 15 -16.33 -11.30 2.73
C ALA A 15 -17.41 -11.18 3.79
N LYS A 16 -17.65 -12.27 4.49
CA LYS A 16 -18.60 -12.28 5.62
C LYS A 16 -18.07 -11.45 6.77
N ASN A 17 -18.94 -10.64 7.35
CA ASN A 17 -18.63 -9.89 8.57
C ASN A 17 -19.11 -10.68 9.80
N ALA A 18 -18.86 -10.12 11.00
CA ALA A 18 -19.20 -10.77 12.26
C ALA A 18 -20.70 -11.01 12.44
N ALA A 19 -21.55 -10.21 11.77
CA ALA A 19 -22.99 -10.35 11.83
C ALA A 19 -23.57 -11.32 10.79
N GLY A 20 -22.70 -11.92 9.95
CA GLY A 20 -23.13 -12.85 8.90
C GLY A 20 -23.49 -12.21 7.58
N GLY A 21 -23.45 -10.85 7.48
CA GLY A 21 -23.64 -10.14 6.24
C GLY A 21 -22.37 -10.12 5.41
N LEU A 22 -22.46 -9.56 4.19
CA LEU A 22 -21.33 -9.46 3.28
C LEU A 22 -20.91 -8.00 3.14
N ASN A 23 -19.61 -7.73 3.34
CA ASN A 23 -19.01 -6.41 3.20
C ASN A 23 -17.71 -6.47 2.43
N TRP A 24 -17.40 -5.38 1.74
CA TRP A 24 -16.10 -5.20 1.11
C TRP A 24 -15.02 -5.07 2.17
N THR A 25 -14.04 -5.96 2.11
CA THR A 25 -12.94 -6.03 3.07
C THR A 25 -11.63 -5.88 2.33
N PHE A 26 -10.73 -5.05 2.84
CA PHE A 26 -9.43 -4.84 2.21
C PHE A 26 -8.63 -6.15 2.19
N ARG A 27 -8.04 -6.46 1.04
CA ARG A 27 -7.24 -7.66 0.85
C ARG A 27 -5.76 -7.35 0.67
N GLU A 28 -5.41 -6.50 -0.32
CA GLU A 28 -4.02 -6.22 -0.64
C GLU A 28 -3.88 -5.01 -1.56
N PRO A 29 -2.75 -4.30 -1.51
CA PRO A 29 -2.43 -3.32 -2.52
C PRO A 29 -1.79 -4.00 -3.73
N VAL A 30 -1.94 -3.41 -4.91
CA VAL A 30 -1.19 -3.79 -6.11
C VAL A 30 -0.84 -2.49 -6.82
N ALA A 31 0.42 -2.13 -6.84
CA ALA A 31 0.83 -0.85 -7.40
C ALA A 31 2.20 -0.93 -8.06
N ALA A 32 2.38 -0.13 -9.10
CA ALA A 32 3.70 0.15 -9.64
C ALA A 32 4.37 1.21 -8.79
N LEU A 33 5.67 1.12 -8.62
CA LEU A 33 6.50 2.11 -7.94
C LEU A 33 7.33 2.84 -8.99
N LEU A 34 7.25 4.17 -8.98
CA LEU A 34 7.90 5.00 -9.97
C LEU A 34 8.83 6.01 -9.30
N GLU A 35 10.01 6.16 -9.89
CA GLU A 35 10.95 7.20 -9.53
C GLU A 35 11.12 8.12 -10.74
N GLU A 36 10.71 9.38 -10.59
CA GLU A 36 10.73 10.35 -11.68
C GLU A 36 10.09 9.81 -12.98
N GLY A 37 8.93 9.15 -12.82
CA GLY A 37 8.17 8.62 -13.95
C GLY A 37 8.62 7.28 -14.48
N LYS A 38 9.73 6.75 -13.98
CA LYS A 38 10.25 5.45 -14.40
C LYS A 38 9.88 4.35 -13.40
N THR A 39 9.33 3.25 -13.87
CA THR A 39 8.98 2.13 -13.00
C THR A 39 10.24 1.48 -12.46
N VAL A 40 10.37 1.43 -11.14
CA VAL A 40 11.52 0.85 -10.44
C VAL A 40 11.15 -0.33 -9.56
N GLY A 41 9.87 -0.62 -9.41
CA GLY A 41 9.45 -1.74 -8.59
C GLY A 41 7.95 -1.89 -8.51
N ARG A 42 7.51 -2.71 -7.58
CA ARG A 42 6.09 -2.98 -7.35
C ARG A 42 5.81 -3.13 -5.85
N HIS A 43 4.57 -2.89 -5.49
CA HIS A 43 4.09 -2.94 -4.12
C HIS A 43 2.90 -3.89 -4.05
N PHE A 44 2.90 -4.79 -3.09
CA PHE A 44 1.88 -5.83 -2.99
C PHE A 44 1.76 -6.33 -1.54
N VAL A 45 1.06 -7.45 -1.38
CA VAL A 45 0.74 -8.02 -0.07
C VAL A 45 1.97 -8.19 0.83
N GLY A 46 1.77 -7.91 2.13
CA GLY A 46 2.80 -8.05 3.15
C GLY A 46 2.73 -6.97 4.23
N PRO A 47 2.66 -5.66 3.95
CA PRO A 47 2.96 -5.02 2.67
C PRO A 47 4.43 -5.18 2.27
N THR A 48 4.63 -5.39 1.00
CA THR A 48 5.96 -5.63 0.43
C THR A 48 6.25 -4.64 -0.69
N TRP A 49 7.47 -4.17 -0.77
CA TRP A 49 8.01 -3.36 -1.87
C TRP A 49 9.17 -4.12 -2.46
N GLU A 50 9.10 -4.42 -3.76
CA GLU A 50 10.14 -5.17 -4.46
C GLU A 50 10.64 -4.36 -5.63
N PHE A 51 11.94 -4.28 -5.80
CA PHE A 51 12.58 -3.40 -6.77
C PHE A 51 13.24 -4.19 -7.90
N VAL A 52 13.45 -3.50 -9.03
CA VAL A 52 14.06 -4.11 -10.22
C VAL A 52 15.51 -4.58 -9.98
N ASP A 53 16.17 -4.05 -8.93
CA ASP A 53 17.50 -4.49 -8.54
C ASP A 53 17.50 -5.79 -7.71
N GLY A 54 16.31 -6.36 -7.46
CA GLY A 54 16.15 -7.59 -6.70
C GLY A 54 15.96 -7.38 -5.20
N SER A 55 16.15 -6.18 -4.68
CA SER A 55 15.95 -5.92 -3.27
C SER A 55 14.47 -5.90 -2.92
N ARG A 56 14.16 -6.15 -1.66
CA ARG A 56 12.82 -6.36 -1.17
C ARG A 56 12.68 -5.84 0.24
N VAL A 57 11.58 -5.18 0.55
CA VAL A 57 11.31 -4.64 1.88
C VAL A 57 9.91 -5.05 2.30
N GLU A 58 9.78 -5.50 3.54
CA GLU A 58 8.47 -5.70 4.16
C GLU A 58 8.33 -4.70 5.31
N GLY A 59 7.11 -4.17 5.47
CA GLY A 59 6.83 -3.19 6.51
C GLY A 59 5.74 -3.65 7.45
N GLU A 60 5.61 -2.89 8.55
CA GLU A 60 4.59 -3.09 9.55
C GLU A 60 4.09 -1.72 9.99
N VAL A 61 2.76 -1.52 10.00
CA VAL A 61 2.17 -0.23 10.34
C VAL A 61 2.42 0.10 11.81
N VAL A 62 2.96 1.29 12.06
CA VAL A 62 3.22 1.82 13.41
C VAL A 62 2.16 2.84 13.79
N THR A 63 1.91 3.82 12.93
CA THR A 63 0.89 4.85 13.16
C THR A 63 0.22 5.20 11.85
N LYS A 64 -0.96 5.82 11.96
CA LYS A 64 -1.70 6.30 10.79
C LYS A 64 -2.41 7.60 11.11
N ALA A 65 -2.65 8.39 10.05
CA ALA A 65 -3.40 9.64 10.11
C ALA A 65 -4.37 9.69 8.93
N PRO A 66 -5.50 10.39 9.05
CA PRO A 66 -6.48 10.46 7.97
C PRO A 66 -5.89 11.07 6.71
N GLY A 67 -6.38 10.61 5.54
CA GLY A 67 -6.11 11.28 4.27
C GLY A 67 -6.86 12.61 4.21
N LYS A 68 -6.67 13.36 3.11
CA LYS A 68 -7.29 14.67 2.94
C LYS A 68 -8.82 14.61 2.86
N THR A 69 -9.34 13.53 2.31
CA THR A 69 -10.79 13.31 2.21
C THR A 69 -11.14 11.92 2.67
N ALA A 70 -12.43 11.66 2.87
CA ALA A 70 -12.92 10.35 3.29
C ALA A 70 -12.69 9.25 2.23
N LYS A 71 -12.41 9.64 0.99
CA LYS A 71 -12.13 8.70 -0.10
C LYS A 71 -10.66 8.31 -0.21
N ASP A 72 -9.80 9.01 0.53
CA ASP A 72 -8.36 8.78 0.48
C ASP A 72 -7.93 7.88 1.61
N ILE A 73 -7.15 6.84 1.29
CA ILE A 73 -6.64 5.93 2.31
C ILE A 73 -5.70 6.69 3.27
N PRO A 74 -5.57 6.22 4.53
CA PRO A 74 -4.77 6.94 5.52
C PRO A 74 -3.32 7.11 5.13
N TRP A 75 -2.71 8.17 5.63
CA TRP A 75 -1.26 8.32 5.66
C TRP A 75 -0.72 7.36 6.72
N LEU A 76 0.40 6.74 6.45
CA LEU A 76 0.96 5.72 7.35
C LEU A 76 2.42 6.00 7.65
N LYS A 77 2.83 5.56 8.84
CA LYS A 77 4.24 5.31 9.14
C LYS A 77 4.38 3.81 9.37
N LEU A 78 5.33 3.19 8.67
CA LEU A 78 5.64 1.77 8.82
C LEU A 78 7.09 1.62 9.28
N SER A 79 7.33 0.59 10.08
CA SER A 79 8.70 0.16 10.37
C SER A 79 9.08 -0.89 9.35
N VAL A 80 10.36 -0.93 8.98
CA VAL A 80 10.91 -1.95 8.09
C VAL A 80 11.30 -3.16 8.93
N LYS A 81 10.85 -4.35 8.53
CA LYS A 81 11.14 -5.58 9.29
C LYS A 81 12.61 -5.95 9.25
N GLU A 82 13.22 -5.80 8.07
CA GLU A 82 14.65 -6.07 7.88
C GLU A 82 15.17 -5.11 6.82
N SER A 83 16.12 -4.25 7.21
CA SER A 83 16.70 -3.26 6.31
C SER A 83 17.49 -3.92 5.18
N PRO A 84 17.22 -3.56 3.92
CA PRO A 84 18.03 -4.05 2.82
C PRO A 84 19.46 -3.56 2.97
N LYS A 85 20.41 -4.40 2.63
CA LYS A 85 21.85 -4.08 2.71
C LYS A 85 22.34 -3.36 1.46
N SER A 86 21.61 -3.45 0.37
CA SER A 86 21.97 -2.86 -0.92
C SER A 86 20.73 -2.46 -1.68
N GLY A 87 20.92 -1.75 -2.78
CA GLY A 87 19.83 -1.33 -3.67
C GLY A 87 19.30 0.06 -3.36
N LEU A 88 18.22 0.41 -4.04
CA LEU A 88 17.62 1.75 -4.03
C LEU A 88 17.27 2.24 -2.61
N VAL A 89 16.80 1.34 -1.77
CA VAL A 89 16.36 1.69 -0.41
C VAL A 89 17.25 1.07 0.68
N ALA A 90 18.51 0.86 0.37
CA ALA A 90 19.48 0.30 1.33
C ALA A 90 19.48 1.09 2.64
N GLY A 91 19.48 0.38 3.76
CA GLY A 91 19.50 0.97 5.08
C GLY A 91 18.18 1.57 5.56
N ALA A 92 17.10 1.44 4.80
CA ALA A 92 15.80 1.98 5.21
C ALA A 92 15.32 1.31 6.49
N THR A 93 14.85 2.11 7.45
CA THR A 93 14.28 1.62 8.72
C THR A 93 12.81 1.98 8.86
N SER A 94 12.35 2.98 8.13
CA SER A 94 10.95 3.44 8.15
C SER A 94 10.46 3.75 6.76
N ILE A 95 9.15 3.63 6.56
CA ILE A 95 8.49 3.98 5.32
C ILE A 95 7.31 4.88 5.67
N LEU A 96 7.18 5.99 4.95
CA LEU A 96 6.03 6.88 5.10
C LEU A 96 5.17 6.78 3.84
N ARG A 97 3.87 6.58 4.04
CA ARG A 97 2.88 6.70 2.96
C ARG A 97 2.19 8.04 3.15
N ILE A 98 2.41 8.96 2.22
CA ILE A 98 1.87 10.31 2.28
C ILE A 98 1.18 10.68 0.96
N ASP A 99 0.49 11.82 0.95
CA ASP A 99 -0.17 12.36 -0.24
C ASP A 99 -1.04 11.31 -0.94
N THR A 100 -1.81 10.57 -0.15
CA THR A 100 -2.69 9.53 -0.66
C THR A 100 -3.86 10.12 -1.43
N LYS A 101 -4.23 9.45 -2.52
CA LYS A 101 -5.41 9.80 -3.34
C LYS A 101 -6.19 8.55 -3.65
N GLY A 102 -7.47 8.54 -3.28
CA GLY A 102 -8.36 7.42 -3.54
C GLY A 102 -8.07 6.20 -2.67
N GLY A 103 -8.52 5.07 -3.12
CA GLY A 103 -8.25 3.78 -2.52
C GLY A 103 -9.27 3.29 -1.50
N VAL A 104 -10.14 4.16 -0.97
CA VAL A 104 -11.16 3.74 -0.01
C VAL A 104 -12.37 3.17 -0.75
N PHE A 105 -12.81 2.00 -0.36
CA PHE A 105 -13.99 1.36 -0.88
C PHE A 105 -14.67 0.58 0.24
N GLU A 106 -15.94 0.82 0.47
CA GLU A 106 -16.65 0.21 1.59
C GLU A 106 -18.12 0.02 1.26
N GLY A 107 -18.79 -0.75 2.08
CA GLY A 107 -20.20 -1.02 1.96
C GLY A 107 -20.51 -2.50 1.81
N ALA A 108 -21.80 -2.79 1.68
CA ALA A 108 -22.29 -4.16 1.51
C ALA A 108 -21.98 -4.66 0.09
N CYS A 109 -21.84 -5.96 -0.04
CA CYS A 109 -21.67 -6.61 -1.33
C CYS A 109 -22.54 -7.84 -1.40
N ASP A 110 -22.68 -8.43 -2.60
CA ASP A 110 -23.67 -9.46 -2.85
C ASP A 110 -23.11 -10.86 -3.07
N ASN A 111 -21.87 -10.96 -3.52
CA ASN A 111 -21.27 -12.26 -3.91
C ASN A 111 -19.96 -12.48 -3.17
N GLU A 112 -19.99 -13.38 -2.20
CA GLU A 112 -18.79 -13.74 -1.43
C GLU A 112 -17.67 -14.19 -2.37
N GLY A 113 -16.46 -13.64 -2.16
CA GLY A 113 -15.29 -13.93 -2.99
C GLY A 113 -15.09 -13.00 -4.17
N GLU A 114 -16.08 -12.17 -4.49
CA GLU A 114 -15.92 -11.18 -5.56
C GLU A 114 -14.82 -10.18 -5.20
N LEU A 115 -14.05 -9.78 -6.19
CA LEU A 115 -12.96 -8.81 -6.00
C LEU A 115 -13.32 -7.46 -6.62
N HIS A 116 -12.82 -6.40 -6.00
CA HIS A 116 -12.96 -5.04 -6.52
C HIS A 116 -11.62 -4.33 -6.42
N SER A 117 -11.23 -3.62 -7.47
CA SER A 117 -10.00 -2.83 -7.50
C SER A 117 -10.36 -1.35 -7.43
N GLU A 118 -9.98 -0.70 -6.34
CA GLU A 118 -10.21 0.74 -6.18
C GLU A 118 -8.92 1.48 -6.48
N PRO A 119 -8.89 2.34 -7.52
CA PRO A 119 -7.67 3.05 -7.88
C PRO A 119 -7.14 3.91 -6.74
N TYR A 120 -5.82 3.94 -6.58
CA TYR A 120 -5.18 4.85 -5.64
C TYR A 120 -3.81 5.29 -6.15
N ALA A 121 -3.36 6.40 -5.59
CA ALA A 121 -2.00 6.88 -5.75
C ALA A 121 -1.49 7.35 -4.39
N ALA A 122 -0.19 7.28 -4.20
CA ALA A 122 0.46 7.73 -2.98
C ALA A 122 1.94 8.01 -3.24
N THR A 123 2.57 8.66 -2.28
CA THR A 123 4.03 8.80 -2.24
C THR A 123 4.54 7.95 -1.09
N TYR A 124 5.52 7.11 -1.37
CA TYR A 124 6.24 6.35 -0.35
C TYR A 124 7.63 6.95 -0.17
N VAL A 125 7.96 7.30 1.08
CA VAL A 125 9.28 7.86 1.44
C VAL A 125 9.98 6.83 2.30
N PHE A 126 11.14 6.36 1.82
CA PHE A 126 11.94 5.39 2.55
C PHE A 126 13.01 6.15 3.34
N VAL A 127 13.04 5.96 4.64
CA VAL A 127 13.85 6.72 5.59
C VAL A 127 14.81 5.80 6.31
N LYS A 128 16.05 6.25 6.41
CA LYS A 128 17.07 5.53 7.20
C LYS A 128 16.95 5.78 8.69
#